data_5d85c12cdfe69b070e653db424c20215
#
_entry.id   5d85c12cdfe69b070e653db424c20215
#
_cell.length_a   1.000
_cell.length_b   1.000
_cell.length_c   1.000
_cell.angle_alpha   90.00
_cell.angle_beta   90.00
_cell.angle_gamma   90.00
#
_symmetry.space_group_name_H-M   'P 1'
#
loop_
_entity.id
_entity.type
_entity.pdbx_description
1 polymer ?
#
loop_
_entity_poly.entity_id
_entity_poly.type
_entity_poly.pdbx_seq_one_letter_code
_entity_poly.pdbx_strand_id
1 'polypeptide(L)'
;PLVKLKDCYRRWQQELGCDGWNSLFMNNHDLPRIVSRWGNDGVYRVESAKMLATMLHGMQGTPYIYQGEELGMTNIKLPLEEYVDVEIHNLFRDRSAEGYSPEAIMESIWKRGRDNARTPMQWTAGENAGFTTGKPWLKVNPNHLEINAEQALQDPDSIFYYYQRLIAIRKSHSVIRDGNFTLLCPEDEKVFAYTRDTDNAHLLVVCNFSQDAQPFELPQAYHNAQVLIANYDGFTDTLRPYEAMMLYYED
;
A
#
# COMPACT_ATOMS: atom_id res chain seq x y z
N PRO A 1 10.71 -10.28 2.47
CA PRO A 1 11.29 -10.06 1.13
C PRO A 1 10.19 -9.89 0.08
N LEU A 2 10.40 -9.02 -0.91
CA LEU A 2 9.43 -8.75 -2.00
C LEU A 2 9.10 -10.02 -2.79
N VAL A 3 10.10 -10.85 -3.07
CA VAL A 3 9.92 -12.14 -3.78
C VAL A 3 8.85 -13.02 -3.14
N LYS A 4 8.81 -13.09 -1.79
CA LYS A 4 7.76 -13.86 -1.09
C LYS A 4 6.37 -13.22 -1.23
N LEU A 5 6.29 -11.89 -1.23
CA LEU A 5 5.03 -11.18 -1.47
C LEU A 5 4.53 -11.44 -2.89
N LYS A 6 5.41 -11.34 -3.89
CA LYS A 6 5.11 -11.64 -5.30
C LYS A 6 4.60 -13.08 -5.48
N ASP A 7 5.28 -14.06 -4.89
CA ASP A 7 4.83 -15.46 -4.96
C ASP A 7 3.47 -15.69 -4.29
N CYS A 8 3.21 -15.03 -3.16
CA CYS A 8 1.92 -15.08 -2.50
C CYS A 8 0.80 -14.58 -3.44
N TYR A 9 0.95 -13.39 -4.02
CA TYR A 9 -0.05 -12.85 -4.95
C TYR A 9 -0.16 -13.68 -6.23
N ARG A 10 0.97 -14.15 -6.80
CA ARG A 10 0.97 -15.01 -7.96
C ARG A 10 0.11 -16.25 -7.73
N ARG A 11 0.31 -16.96 -6.61
CA ARG A 11 -0.49 -18.14 -6.27
C ARG A 11 -1.97 -17.83 -6.18
N TRP A 12 -2.34 -16.79 -5.44
CA TRP A 12 -3.74 -16.38 -5.32
C TRP A 12 -4.37 -15.96 -6.64
N GLN A 13 -3.62 -15.29 -7.52
CA GLN A 13 -4.13 -14.85 -8.82
C GLN A 13 -4.25 -15.98 -9.84
N GLN A 14 -3.39 -17.00 -9.76
CA GLN A 14 -3.37 -18.14 -10.70
C GLN A 14 -4.17 -19.35 -10.20
N GLU A 15 -4.07 -19.67 -8.90
CA GLU A 15 -4.67 -20.91 -8.37
C GLU A 15 -6.16 -20.77 -8.06
N LEU A 16 -6.68 -19.58 -7.78
CA LEU A 16 -8.13 -19.37 -7.70
C LEU A 16 -8.81 -19.49 -9.07
N GLY A 17 -8.10 -19.14 -10.15
CA GLY A 17 -8.61 -19.26 -11.51
C GLY A 17 -9.97 -18.60 -11.72
N CYS A 18 -10.84 -19.25 -12.51
CA CYS A 18 -12.21 -18.83 -12.73
C CYS A 18 -13.19 -19.29 -11.63
N ASP A 19 -12.77 -20.18 -10.73
CA ASP A 19 -13.65 -20.77 -9.72
C ASP A 19 -13.67 -20.01 -8.39
N GLY A 20 -12.77 -19.03 -8.21
CA GLY A 20 -12.64 -18.26 -6.99
C GLY A 20 -12.53 -16.75 -7.22
N TRP A 21 -12.83 -16.00 -6.16
CA TRP A 21 -12.73 -14.54 -6.15
C TRP A 21 -12.00 -14.05 -4.92
N ASN A 22 -10.86 -13.39 -5.12
CA ASN A 22 -9.98 -12.96 -4.02
C ASN A 22 -10.48 -11.69 -3.31
N SER A 23 -10.30 -11.64 -2.00
CA SER A 23 -10.38 -10.41 -1.21
C SER A 23 -8.99 -9.77 -1.18
N LEU A 24 -8.82 -8.67 -1.91
CA LEU A 24 -7.55 -7.97 -2.03
C LEU A 24 -7.43 -6.93 -0.91
N PHE A 25 -6.46 -7.09 -0.02
CA PHE A 25 -6.14 -6.10 1.01
C PHE A 25 -4.66 -6.17 1.39
N MET A 26 -4.11 -5.06 1.79
CA MET A 26 -2.78 -4.99 2.36
C MET A 26 -2.81 -4.51 3.81
N ASN A 27 -3.93 -3.95 4.25
CA ASN A 27 -4.12 -3.40 5.58
C ASN A 27 -5.46 -3.81 6.19
N ASN A 28 -5.50 -3.94 7.52
CA ASN A 28 -6.69 -4.14 8.34
C ASN A 28 -6.38 -3.75 9.79
N HIS A 29 -7.35 -3.95 10.70
CA HIS A 29 -7.19 -3.62 12.13
C HIS A 29 -6.21 -4.51 12.91
N ASP A 30 -5.69 -5.57 12.30
CA ASP A 30 -4.69 -6.50 12.89
C ASP A 30 -3.30 -6.39 12.27
N LEU A 31 -3.10 -5.45 11.34
CA LEU A 31 -1.83 -5.20 10.68
C LEU A 31 -1.39 -3.74 10.91
N PRO A 32 -0.08 -3.46 10.97
CA PRO A 32 0.40 -2.07 11.01
C PRO A 32 0.03 -1.34 9.72
N ARG A 33 0.10 -0.01 9.74
CA ARG A 33 -0.19 0.83 8.57
C ARG A 33 0.69 0.41 7.38
N ILE A 34 0.07 0.24 6.21
CA ILE A 34 0.74 -0.38 5.06
C ILE A 34 1.92 0.44 4.55
N VAL A 35 1.81 1.76 4.55
CA VAL A 35 2.89 2.65 4.10
C VAL A 35 4.13 2.55 4.99
N SER A 36 3.94 2.35 6.31
CA SER A 36 5.05 2.12 7.25
C SER A 36 5.62 0.70 7.17
N ARG A 37 4.83 -0.27 6.67
CA ARG A 37 5.24 -1.68 6.60
C ARG A 37 5.97 -2.03 5.31
N TRP A 38 5.46 -1.58 4.16
CA TRP A 38 5.91 -1.95 2.83
C TRP A 38 6.34 -0.77 1.97
N GLY A 39 5.97 0.45 2.36
CA GLY A 39 6.38 1.69 1.72
C GLY A 39 7.50 2.39 2.48
N ASN A 40 7.48 3.71 2.41
CA ASN A 40 8.35 4.63 3.12
C ASN A 40 7.47 5.71 3.77
N ASP A 41 7.40 5.73 5.09
CA ASP A 41 6.58 6.70 5.83
C ASP A 41 7.29 8.04 6.11
N GLY A 42 8.46 8.24 5.50
CA GLY A 42 9.22 9.49 5.48
C GLY A 42 9.04 10.25 4.17
N VAL A 43 10.17 10.57 3.54
CA VAL A 43 10.23 11.47 2.35
C VAL A 43 9.48 10.95 1.12
N TYR A 44 9.30 9.63 0.99
CA TYR A 44 8.55 9.01 -0.10
C TYR A 44 7.19 8.46 0.33
N ARG A 45 6.57 9.06 1.35
CA ARG A 45 5.28 8.58 1.87
C ARG A 45 4.18 8.58 0.79
N VAL A 46 4.07 9.66 0.05
CA VAL A 46 3.04 9.83 -0.98
C VAL A 46 3.29 8.87 -2.14
N GLU A 47 4.51 8.84 -2.65
CA GLU A 47 4.90 7.99 -3.78
C GLU A 47 4.72 6.51 -3.45
N SER A 48 5.17 6.08 -2.27
CA SER A 48 5.07 4.67 -1.86
C SER A 48 3.63 4.25 -1.54
N ALA A 49 2.80 5.14 -0.98
CA ALA A 49 1.37 4.86 -0.79
C ALA A 49 0.66 4.67 -2.14
N LYS A 50 0.91 5.55 -3.12
CA LYS A 50 0.37 5.44 -4.49
C LYS A 50 0.87 4.18 -5.19
N MET A 51 2.15 3.81 -5.02
CA MET A 51 2.74 2.59 -5.57
C MET A 51 2.04 1.34 -5.02
N LEU A 52 1.84 1.25 -3.70
CA LEU A 52 1.16 0.13 -3.07
C LEU A 52 -0.30 0.01 -3.54
N ALA A 53 -1.00 1.14 -3.68
CA ALA A 53 -2.35 1.18 -4.24
C ALA A 53 -2.39 0.68 -5.68
N THR A 54 -1.45 1.13 -6.54
CA THR A 54 -1.34 0.72 -7.94
C THR A 54 -1.14 -0.79 -8.05
N MET A 55 -0.18 -1.34 -7.28
CA MET A 55 0.12 -2.77 -7.25
C MET A 55 -1.13 -3.60 -6.94
N LEU A 56 -1.92 -3.21 -5.93
CA LEU A 56 -3.08 -4.00 -5.51
C LEU A 56 -4.27 -3.85 -6.45
N HIS A 57 -4.57 -2.64 -6.93
CA HIS A 57 -5.77 -2.36 -7.71
C HIS A 57 -5.73 -2.89 -9.16
N GLY A 58 -4.57 -3.26 -9.67
CA GLY A 58 -4.44 -3.96 -10.95
C GLY A 58 -4.75 -5.46 -10.91
N MET A 59 -4.98 -6.06 -9.73
CA MET A 59 -5.23 -7.50 -9.56
C MET A 59 -6.72 -7.85 -9.63
N GLN A 60 -7.03 -9.11 -9.99
CA GLN A 60 -8.36 -9.67 -9.90
C GLN A 60 -8.77 -9.88 -8.44
N GLY A 61 -9.99 -9.51 -8.09
CA GLY A 61 -10.54 -9.64 -6.74
C GLY A 61 -11.29 -8.38 -6.31
N THR A 62 -11.79 -8.37 -5.09
CA THR A 62 -12.42 -7.18 -4.48
C THR A 62 -11.40 -6.45 -3.61
N PRO A 63 -10.96 -5.24 -3.97
CA PRO A 63 -10.05 -4.48 -3.12
C PRO A 63 -10.79 -3.91 -1.92
N TYR A 64 -10.19 -4.08 -0.74
CA TYR A 64 -10.63 -3.47 0.51
C TYR A 64 -9.64 -2.40 0.91
N ILE A 65 -10.10 -1.18 1.00
CA ILE A 65 -9.33 -0.01 1.43
C ILE A 65 -9.59 0.18 2.92
N TYR A 66 -8.57 -0.04 3.74
CA TYR A 66 -8.70 0.16 5.18
C TYR A 66 -8.66 1.67 5.51
N GLN A 67 -9.50 2.12 6.45
CA GLN A 67 -9.59 3.53 6.84
C GLN A 67 -8.22 4.17 7.10
N GLY A 68 -7.94 5.30 6.44
CA GLY A 68 -6.68 6.03 6.52
C GLY A 68 -5.60 5.55 5.55
N GLU A 69 -5.80 4.45 4.85
CA GLU A 69 -4.91 4.00 3.77
C GLU A 69 -4.94 5.01 2.62
N GLU A 70 -6.12 5.50 2.28
CA GLU A 70 -6.37 6.55 1.28
C GLU A 70 -5.77 7.92 1.64
N LEU A 71 -5.34 8.11 2.89
CA LEU A 71 -4.63 9.31 3.35
C LEU A 71 -3.12 9.07 3.49
N GLY A 72 -2.68 7.81 3.40
CA GLY A 72 -1.32 7.43 3.71
C GLY A 72 -0.99 7.62 5.20
N MET A 73 -1.94 7.31 6.11
CA MET A 73 -1.69 7.29 7.55
C MET A 73 -0.57 6.33 7.91
N THR A 74 0.28 6.73 8.84
CA THR A 74 1.48 6.00 9.25
C THR A 74 1.33 5.35 10.62
N ASN A 75 2.28 4.49 10.97
CA ASN A 75 2.42 3.99 12.33
C ASN A 75 2.68 5.13 13.33
N ILE A 76 2.38 4.86 14.60
CA ILE A 76 2.64 5.76 15.72
C ILE A 76 3.68 5.13 16.65
N LYS A 77 4.55 5.96 17.24
CA LYS A 77 5.48 5.52 18.29
C LYS A 77 4.98 6.04 19.64
N LEU A 78 4.51 5.12 20.47
CA LEU A 78 4.06 5.38 21.83
C LEU A 78 4.99 4.71 22.85
N PRO A 79 5.08 5.22 24.09
CA PRO A 79 5.63 4.46 25.20
C PRO A 79 4.71 3.26 25.52
N LEU A 80 5.26 2.21 26.14
CA LEU A 80 4.57 0.94 26.37
C LEU A 80 3.21 1.10 27.08
N GLU A 81 3.16 1.97 28.07
CA GLU A 81 1.97 2.21 28.91
C GLU A 81 0.79 2.90 28.17
N GLU A 82 1.04 3.47 27.01
CA GLU A 82 0.01 4.10 26.18
C GLU A 82 -0.64 3.14 25.16
N TYR A 83 -0.07 1.94 24.99
CA TYR A 83 -0.70 0.90 24.18
C TYR A 83 -1.82 0.20 24.95
N VAL A 84 -2.89 -0.16 24.24
CA VAL A 84 -4.07 -0.85 24.83
C VAL A 84 -4.17 -2.31 24.39
N ASP A 85 -3.47 -2.70 23.34
CA ASP A 85 -3.46 -4.06 22.84
C ASP A 85 -2.75 -5.00 23.83
N VAL A 86 -3.50 -5.96 24.39
CA VAL A 86 -2.98 -6.94 25.35
C VAL A 86 -1.82 -7.77 24.77
N GLU A 87 -1.80 -8.02 23.46
CA GLU A 87 -0.71 -8.76 22.83
C GLU A 87 0.60 -7.99 22.86
N ILE A 88 0.58 -6.66 22.81
CA ILE A 88 1.77 -5.82 22.94
C ILE A 88 2.37 -5.96 24.34
N HIS A 89 1.54 -5.91 25.38
CA HIS A 89 2.00 -6.07 26.76
C HIS A 89 2.52 -7.50 27.02
N ASN A 90 1.85 -8.51 26.48
CA ASN A 90 2.31 -9.89 26.57
C ASN A 90 3.63 -10.09 25.84
N LEU A 91 3.76 -9.58 24.61
CA LEU A 91 5.01 -9.63 23.85
C LEU A 91 6.16 -8.98 24.62
N PHE A 92 5.92 -7.79 25.19
CA PHE A 92 6.96 -7.10 25.96
C PHE A 92 7.41 -7.92 27.17
N ARG A 93 6.47 -8.46 27.97
CA ARG A 93 6.76 -9.30 29.13
C ARG A 93 7.56 -10.56 28.73
N ASP A 94 7.07 -11.28 27.71
CA ASP A 94 7.63 -12.58 27.33
C ASP A 94 9.02 -12.42 26.70
N ARG A 95 9.23 -11.41 25.84
CA ARG A 95 10.55 -11.13 25.27
C ARG A 95 11.55 -10.58 26.30
N SER A 96 11.08 -9.81 27.27
CA SER A 96 11.94 -9.38 28.40
C SER A 96 12.41 -10.57 29.20
N ALA A 97 11.55 -11.56 29.47
CA ALA A 97 11.91 -12.79 30.15
C ALA A 97 12.90 -13.66 29.34
N GLU A 98 12.89 -13.58 28.03
CA GLU A 98 13.86 -14.22 27.12
C GLU A 98 15.17 -13.43 26.99
N GLY A 99 15.31 -12.27 27.64
CA GLY A 99 16.55 -11.49 27.71
C GLY A 99 16.73 -10.47 26.57
N TYR A 100 15.67 -10.16 25.78
CA TYR A 100 15.72 -9.07 24.81
C TYR A 100 15.73 -7.72 25.52
N SER A 101 16.43 -6.74 24.94
CA SER A 101 16.43 -5.38 25.50
C SER A 101 15.08 -4.68 25.29
N PRO A 102 14.65 -3.81 26.23
CA PRO A 102 13.43 -3.03 26.08
C PRO A 102 13.37 -2.24 24.77
N GLU A 103 14.48 -1.68 24.32
CA GLU A 103 14.58 -0.90 23.08
C GLU A 103 14.30 -1.78 21.85
N ALA A 104 14.88 -2.98 21.78
CA ALA A 104 14.65 -3.91 20.66
C ALA A 104 13.20 -4.40 20.61
N ILE A 105 12.59 -4.63 21.78
CA ILE A 105 11.18 -5.02 21.88
C ILE A 105 10.29 -3.86 21.42
N MET A 106 10.52 -2.63 21.90
CA MET A 106 9.77 -1.46 21.51
C MET A 106 9.90 -1.16 20.02
N GLU A 107 11.08 -1.32 19.43
CA GLU A 107 11.26 -1.16 17.98
C GLU A 107 10.38 -2.14 17.18
N SER A 108 10.28 -3.39 17.64
CA SER A 108 9.38 -4.38 17.03
C SER A 108 7.91 -3.99 17.17
N ILE A 109 7.49 -3.48 18.35
CA ILE A 109 6.14 -3.02 18.63
C ILE A 109 5.78 -1.83 17.73
N TRP A 110 6.65 -0.82 17.61
CA TRP A 110 6.45 0.33 16.73
C TRP A 110 6.29 -0.06 15.26
N LYS A 111 6.99 -1.10 14.81
CA LYS A 111 6.92 -1.59 13.43
C LYS A 111 5.70 -2.47 13.16
N ARG A 112 5.23 -3.25 14.14
CA ARG A 112 4.31 -4.37 13.90
C ARG A 112 3.07 -4.41 14.78
N GLY A 113 2.99 -3.58 15.83
CA GLY A 113 1.87 -3.56 16.75
C GLY A 113 0.54 -3.21 16.05
N ARG A 114 -0.54 -3.88 16.44
CA ARG A 114 -1.87 -3.70 15.85
C ARG A 114 -2.47 -2.31 16.13
N ASP A 115 -2.15 -1.72 17.26
CA ASP A 115 -2.63 -0.39 17.65
C ASP A 115 -2.23 0.71 16.67
N ASN A 116 -1.17 0.49 15.86
CA ASN A 116 -0.82 1.37 14.76
C ASN A 116 -1.97 1.62 13.78
N ALA A 117 -2.75 0.56 13.46
CA ALA A 117 -3.88 0.66 12.56
C ALA A 117 -5.18 1.10 13.25
N ARG A 118 -5.20 1.12 14.59
CA ARG A 118 -6.38 1.42 15.41
C ARG A 118 -6.39 2.85 15.94
N THR A 119 -5.36 3.64 15.64
CA THR A 119 -5.36 5.08 15.94
C THR A 119 -6.56 5.76 15.28
N PRO A 120 -7.14 6.80 15.92
CA PRO A 120 -8.27 7.54 15.37
C PRO A 120 -8.03 8.01 13.93
N MET A 121 -9.08 7.94 13.10
CA MET A 121 -9.05 8.50 11.74
C MET A 121 -8.73 9.99 11.80
N GLN A 122 -7.85 10.42 10.93
CA GLN A 122 -7.36 11.80 10.86
C GLN A 122 -8.21 12.61 9.88
N TRP A 123 -9.27 13.26 10.40
CA TRP A 123 -10.19 14.06 9.58
C TRP A 123 -9.67 15.46 9.31
N THR A 124 -9.12 16.12 10.35
CA THR A 124 -8.65 17.50 10.27
C THR A 124 -7.35 17.69 11.06
N ALA A 125 -6.71 18.85 10.91
CA ALA A 125 -5.60 19.28 11.76
C ALA A 125 -6.03 19.76 13.17
N GLY A 126 -7.33 19.79 13.46
CA GLY A 126 -7.89 20.28 14.72
C GLY A 126 -7.72 19.29 15.88
N GLU A 127 -8.32 19.66 17.03
CA GLU A 127 -8.30 18.85 18.25
C GLU A 127 -8.78 17.43 17.99
N ASN A 128 -8.08 16.43 18.55
CA ASN A 128 -8.33 15.01 18.36
C ASN A 128 -8.46 14.61 16.88
N ALA A 129 -7.77 15.30 15.97
CA ALA A 129 -7.84 15.12 14.52
C ALA A 129 -9.28 15.24 13.95
N GLY A 130 -10.17 15.97 14.62
CA GLY A 130 -11.58 16.03 14.26
C GLY A 130 -12.36 14.73 14.48
N PHE A 131 -11.77 13.74 15.13
CA PHE A 131 -12.38 12.42 15.32
C PHE A 131 -13.43 12.42 16.44
N THR A 132 -13.19 13.13 17.55
CA THR A 132 -14.10 13.20 18.69
C THR A 132 -13.91 14.49 19.47
N THR A 133 -14.96 14.92 20.14
CA THR A 133 -14.94 16.00 21.13
C THR A 133 -14.58 15.52 22.54
N GLY A 134 -14.54 14.20 22.76
CA GLY A 134 -14.16 13.57 24.03
C GLY A 134 -12.74 13.00 23.97
N LYS A 135 -12.36 12.25 25.00
CA LYS A 135 -11.06 11.53 25.02
C LYS A 135 -11.12 10.35 24.05
N PRO A 136 -10.26 10.28 23.02
CA PRO A 136 -10.24 9.13 22.13
C PRO A 136 -9.72 7.88 22.87
N TRP A 137 -10.16 6.71 22.42
CA TRP A 137 -9.75 5.41 22.98
C TRP A 137 -8.24 5.19 22.87
N LEU A 138 -7.66 5.45 21.68
CA LEU A 138 -6.23 5.47 21.45
C LEU A 138 -5.77 6.90 21.17
N LYS A 139 -4.50 7.16 21.44
CA LYS A 139 -3.90 8.45 21.16
C LYS A 139 -3.92 8.74 19.65
N VAL A 140 -4.31 9.96 19.31
CA VAL A 140 -4.23 10.47 17.93
C VAL A 140 -2.76 10.54 17.52
N ASN A 141 -2.45 10.09 16.31
CA ASN A 141 -1.11 10.26 15.75
C ASN A 141 -0.80 11.76 15.57
N PRO A 142 0.27 12.30 16.16
CA PRO A 142 0.57 13.73 16.10
C PRO A 142 0.77 14.26 14.68
N ASN A 143 1.05 13.40 13.70
CA ASN A 143 1.16 13.79 12.31
C ASN A 143 -0.19 14.13 11.63
N HIS A 144 -1.32 14.09 12.36
CA HIS A 144 -2.61 14.55 11.85
C HIS A 144 -2.60 16.03 11.46
N LEU A 145 -1.65 16.79 11.97
CA LEU A 145 -1.44 18.18 11.56
C LEU A 145 -1.11 18.33 10.07
N GLU A 146 -0.49 17.30 9.48
CA GLU A 146 -0.05 17.27 8.08
C GLU A 146 -0.77 16.18 7.25
N ILE A 147 -1.19 15.09 7.89
CA ILE A 147 -1.83 13.96 7.23
C ILE A 147 -3.27 13.86 7.71
N ASN A 148 -4.20 14.40 6.93
CA ASN A 148 -5.62 14.37 7.27
C ASN A 148 -6.50 14.49 6.02
N ALA A 149 -7.78 14.14 6.17
CA ALA A 149 -8.74 14.15 5.06
C ALA A 149 -8.99 15.55 4.51
N GLU A 150 -9.04 16.57 5.39
CA GLU A 150 -9.28 17.97 4.97
C GLU A 150 -8.19 18.45 4.01
N GLN A 151 -6.92 18.20 4.31
CA GLN A 151 -5.80 18.56 3.43
C GLN A 151 -5.78 17.69 2.17
N ALA A 152 -6.05 16.39 2.29
CA ALA A 152 -6.09 15.50 1.14
C ALA A 152 -7.15 15.91 0.11
N LEU A 153 -8.28 16.45 0.56
CA LEU A 153 -9.35 16.97 -0.32
C LEU A 153 -8.99 18.29 -1.02
N GLN A 154 -8.02 19.05 -0.50
CA GLN A 154 -7.56 20.29 -1.10
C GLN A 154 -6.46 20.08 -2.14
N ASP A 155 -5.80 18.92 -2.14
CA ASP A 155 -4.72 18.58 -3.06
C ASP A 155 -5.20 17.59 -4.13
N PRO A 156 -5.36 18.02 -5.41
CA PRO A 156 -5.79 17.15 -6.50
C PRO A 156 -4.82 15.99 -6.78
N ASP A 157 -3.56 16.10 -6.34
CA ASP A 157 -2.54 15.07 -6.47
C ASP A 157 -2.38 14.20 -5.23
N SER A 158 -3.25 14.37 -4.22
CA SER A 158 -3.23 13.59 -3.00
C SER A 158 -3.41 12.09 -3.26
N ILE A 159 -3.05 11.29 -2.25
CA ILE A 159 -3.27 9.84 -2.22
C ILE A 159 -4.78 9.55 -2.36
N PHE A 160 -5.65 10.36 -1.74
CA PHE A 160 -7.11 10.21 -1.82
C PHE A 160 -7.62 10.26 -3.26
N TYR A 161 -7.26 11.29 -4.02
CA TYR A 161 -7.68 11.39 -5.43
C TYR A 161 -7.01 10.34 -6.32
N TYR A 162 -5.81 9.89 -5.95
CA TYR A 162 -5.17 8.77 -6.63
C TYR A 162 -5.98 7.47 -6.48
N TYR A 163 -6.45 7.14 -5.26
CA TYR A 163 -7.37 6.01 -5.03
C TYR A 163 -8.68 6.17 -5.79
N GLN A 164 -9.24 7.38 -5.83
CA GLN A 164 -10.47 7.66 -6.61
C GLN A 164 -10.26 7.34 -8.10
N ARG A 165 -9.13 7.76 -8.68
CA ARG A 165 -8.77 7.44 -10.07
C ARG A 165 -8.56 5.94 -10.28
N LEU A 166 -7.87 5.24 -9.39
CA LEU A 166 -7.68 3.79 -9.47
C LEU A 166 -9.00 3.03 -9.44
N ILE A 167 -9.94 3.42 -8.60
CA ILE A 167 -11.28 2.82 -8.54
C ILE A 167 -12.03 3.04 -9.85
N ALA A 168 -11.95 4.23 -10.45
CA ALA A 168 -12.57 4.53 -11.75
C ALA A 168 -11.95 3.68 -12.87
N ILE A 169 -10.62 3.59 -12.94
CA ILE A 169 -9.90 2.75 -13.91
C ILE A 169 -10.33 1.29 -13.78
N ARG A 170 -10.37 0.78 -12.55
CA ARG A 170 -10.77 -0.59 -12.28
C ARG A 170 -12.19 -0.90 -12.72
N LYS A 171 -13.11 0.06 -12.65
CA LYS A 171 -14.51 -0.08 -13.11
C LYS A 171 -14.64 -0.01 -14.63
N SER A 172 -13.78 0.73 -15.31
CA SER A 172 -13.85 0.96 -16.75
C SER A 172 -13.04 -0.05 -17.59
N HIS A 173 -12.07 -0.77 -16.99
CA HIS A 173 -11.21 -1.71 -17.73
C HIS A 173 -11.42 -3.14 -17.24
N SER A 174 -12.22 -3.90 -17.97
CA SER A 174 -12.57 -5.29 -17.62
C SER A 174 -11.36 -6.23 -17.58
N VAL A 175 -10.29 -5.91 -18.31
CA VAL A 175 -9.02 -6.68 -18.29
C VAL A 175 -8.45 -6.86 -16.89
N ILE A 176 -8.66 -5.91 -15.98
CA ILE A 176 -8.25 -6.03 -14.57
C ILE A 176 -9.00 -7.18 -13.88
N ARG A 177 -10.28 -7.36 -14.20
CA ARG A 177 -11.13 -8.41 -13.65
C ARG A 177 -10.96 -9.73 -14.40
N ASP A 178 -10.98 -9.69 -15.72
CA ASP A 178 -11.17 -10.86 -16.57
C ASP A 178 -9.87 -11.41 -17.18
N GLY A 179 -8.79 -10.59 -17.20
CA GLY A 179 -7.52 -10.98 -17.81
C GLY A 179 -6.75 -12.04 -17.01
N ASN A 180 -5.94 -12.83 -17.68
CA ASN A 180 -5.01 -13.76 -17.09
C ASN A 180 -3.84 -13.03 -16.42
N PHE A 181 -3.40 -13.52 -15.26
CA PHE A 181 -2.28 -12.93 -14.52
C PHE A 181 -0.96 -13.58 -14.91
N THR A 182 0.03 -12.78 -15.28
CA THR A 182 1.42 -13.23 -15.51
C THR A 182 2.38 -12.38 -14.68
N LEU A 183 3.11 -13.01 -13.77
CA LEU A 183 4.15 -12.33 -12.99
C LEU A 183 5.40 -12.15 -13.86
N LEU A 184 5.89 -10.92 -13.96
CA LEU A 184 7.16 -10.57 -14.58
C LEU A 184 8.24 -10.45 -13.51
N CYS A 185 9.51 -10.68 -13.87
CA CYS A 185 10.68 -10.55 -13.00
C CYS A 185 10.48 -11.21 -11.61
N PRO A 186 10.14 -12.52 -11.52
CA PRO A 186 9.75 -13.18 -10.27
C PRO A 186 10.84 -13.08 -9.18
N GLU A 187 12.12 -13.14 -9.57
CA GLU A 187 13.26 -13.15 -8.64
C GLU A 187 13.79 -11.74 -8.31
N ASP A 188 13.27 -10.70 -8.94
CA ASP A 188 13.69 -9.33 -8.63
C ASP A 188 13.24 -8.93 -7.22
N GLU A 189 14.16 -8.46 -6.38
CA GLU A 189 13.91 -8.10 -4.98
C GLU A 189 13.36 -6.68 -4.81
N LYS A 190 13.30 -5.88 -5.89
CA LYS A 190 12.94 -4.46 -5.83
C LYS A 190 11.78 -4.09 -6.74
N VAL A 191 11.62 -4.76 -7.89
CA VAL A 191 10.56 -4.49 -8.86
C VAL A 191 9.47 -5.56 -8.78
N PHE A 192 8.22 -5.12 -8.67
CA PHE A 192 7.06 -5.98 -8.83
C PHE A 192 6.31 -5.56 -10.10
N ALA A 193 6.40 -6.39 -11.12
CA ALA A 193 5.70 -6.17 -12.38
C ALA A 193 4.87 -7.40 -12.75
N TYR A 194 3.69 -7.18 -13.34
CA TYR A 194 2.81 -8.23 -13.80
C TYR A 194 1.90 -7.72 -14.92
N THR A 195 1.39 -8.66 -15.74
CA THR A 195 0.38 -8.34 -16.74
C THR A 195 -0.97 -8.94 -16.39
N ARG A 196 -2.01 -8.33 -16.98
CA ARG A 196 -3.38 -8.87 -17.08
C ARG A 196 -3.73 -8.89 -18.57
N ASP A 197 -4.02 -10.06 -19.10
CA ASP A 197 -4.18 -10.25 -20.54
C ASP A 197 -5.49 -10.98 -20.85
N THR A 198 -6.29 -10.42 -21.74
CA THR A 198 -7.40 -11.06 -22.45
C THR A 198 -7.00 -11.27 -23.91
N ASP A 199 -7.92 -11.79 -24.76
CA ASP A 199 -7.64 -11.99 -26.17
C ASP A 199 -7.35 -10.68 -26.93
N ASN A 200 -7.85 -9.53 -26.45
CA ASN A 200 -7.81 -8.25 -27.16
C ASN A 200 -7.49 -7.03 -26.27
N ALA A 201 -7.21 -7.24 -25.00
CA ALA A 201 -6.89 -6.13 -24.09
C ALA A 201 -5.77 -6.55 -23.11
N HIS A 202 -4.81 -5.66 -22.93
CA HIS A 202 -3.56 -5.93 -22.23
C HIS A 202 -3.25 -4.81 -21.25
N LEU A 203 -2.97 -5.18 -20.00
CA LEU A 203 -2.57 -4.27 -18.93
C LEU A 203 -1.22 -4.71 -18.37
N LEU A 204 -0.28 -3.79 -18.26
CA LEU A 204 0.96 -3.96 -17.51
C LEU A 204 0.94 -3.07 -16.27
N VAL A 205 1.24 -3.65 -15.13
CA VAL A 205 1.46 -2.94 -13.86
C VAL A 205 2.91 -3.10 -13.46
N VAL A 206 3.58 -1.98 -13.20
CA VAL A 206 4.98 -1.95 -12.79
C VAL A 206 5.12 -1.12 -11.53
N CYS A 207 5.85 -1.62 -10.52
CA CYS A 207 6.04 -0.98 -9.23
C CYS A 207 7.47 -1.17 -8.72
N ASN A 208 8.17 -0.09 -8.45
CA ASN A 208 9.45 -0.10 -7.75
C ASN A 208 9.21 -0.06 -6.23
N PHE A 209 9.54 -1.13 -5.51
CA PHE A 209 9.43 -1.26 -4.05
C PHE A 209 10.66 -0.78 -3.29
N SER A 210 11.46 0.09 -3.90
CA SER A 210 12.74 0.54 -3.36
C SER A 210 12.84 2.05 -3.39
N GLN A 211 13.61 2.60 -2.46
CA GLN A 211 13.99 4.02 -2.44
C GLN A 211 15.09 4.36 -3.45
N ASP A 212 15.63 3.36 -4.12
CA ASP A 212 16.64 3.54 -5.16
C ASP A 212 15.98 3.46 -6.53
N ALA A 213 16.54 4.18 -7.51
CA ALA A 213 16.14 4.02 -8.89
C ALA A 213 16.47 2.60 -9.39
N GLN A 214 15.58 2.00 -10.17
CA GLN A 214 15.73 0.64 -10.68
C GLN A 214 15.60 0.62 -12.20
N PRO A 215 16.51 -0.03 -12.92
CA PRO A 215 16.36 -0.24 -14.36
C PRO A 215 15.16 -1.16 -14.61
N PHE A 216 14.35 -0.82 -15.61
CA PHE A 216 13.23 -1.65 -16.05
C PHE A 216 13.07 -1.49 -17.56
N GLU A 217 13.34 -2.55 -18.29
CA GLU A 217 13.11 -2.58 -19.74
C GLU A 217 11.63 -2.85 -20.00
N LEU A 218 10.95 -1.86 -20.57
CA LEU A 218 9.54 -1.98 -20.92
C LEU A 218 9.37 -3.00 -22.06
N PRO A 219 8.49 -4.02 -21.91
CA PRO A 219 8.23 -4.94 -23.01
C PRO A 219 7.75 -4.20 -24.26
N GLN A 220 8.26 -4.59 -25.44
CA GLN A 220 8.04 -3.88 -26.71
C GLN A 220 6.56 -3.60 -27.01
N ALA A 221 5.65 -4.52 -26.66
CA ALA A 221 4.22 -4.37 -26.84
C ALA A 221 3.64 -3.13 -26.12
N TYR A 222 4.29 -2.67 -25.04
CA TYR A 222 3.83 -1.54 -24.23
C TYR A 222 4.49 -0.20 -24.57
N HIS A 223 5.38 -0.13 -25.59
CA HIS A 223 6.06 1.13 -25.93
C HIS A 223 5.12 2.24 -26.37
N ASN A 224 3.97 1.89 -26.97
CA ASN A 224 2.93 2.84 -27.38
C ASN A 224 1.64 2.73 -26.57
N ALA A 225 1.66 2.01 -25.43
CA ALA A 225 0.51 1.82 -24.59
C ALA A 225 0.08 3.13 -23.92
N GLN A 226 -1.22 3.25 -23.67
CA GLN A 226 -1.77 4.34 -22.89
C GLN A 226 -1.35 4.22 -21.42
N VAL A 227 -0.86 5.30 -20.85
CA VAL A 227 -0.68 5.38 -19.39
C VAL A 227 -2.05 5.65 -18.77
N LEU A 228 -2.63 4.67 -18.08
CA LEU A 228 -3.90 4.84 -17.37
C LEU A 228 -3.72 5.64 -16.10
N ILE A 229 -2.64 5.36 -15.36
CA ILE A 229 -2.24 6.06 -14.14
C ILE A 229 -0.76 5.86 -13.87
N ALA A 230 -0.12 6.89 -13.33
CA ALA A 230 1.24 6.84 -12.80
C ALA A 230 1.33 7.77 -11.57
N ASN A 231 2.25 7.50 -10.66
CA ASN A 231 2.49 8.37 -9.51
C ASN A 231 3.62 9.39 -9.75
N TYR A 232 4.19 9.38 -10.95
CA TYR A 232 5.15 10.37 -11.46
C TYR A 232 4.81 10.74 -12.90
N ASP A 233 5.23 11.91 -13.34
CA ASP A 233 5.07 12.35 -14.72
C ASP A 233 6.16 11.76 -15.62
N GLY A 234 5.73 11.23 -16.78
CA GLY A 234 6.62 10.66 -17.79
C GLY A 234 7.32 9.39 -17.32
N PHE A 235 7.55 8.48 -18.24
CA PHE A 235 8.31 7.23 -18.02
C PHE A 235 9.68 7.33 -18.70
N THR A 236 10.70 6.74 -18.06
CA THR A 236 12.02 6.50 -18.60
C THR A 236 12.40 5.03 -18.40
N ASP A 237 13.47 4.54 -19.01
CA ASP A 237 13.97 3.16 -18.83
C ASP A 237 14.48 2.88 -17.39
N THR A 238 14.26 3.83 -16.50
CA THR A 238 14.65 3.75 -15.09
C THR A 238 13.50 4.20 -14.22
N LEU A 239 12.97 3.28 -13.41
CA LEU A 239 11.95 3.59 -12.41
C LEU A 239 12.55 4.42 -11.28
N ARG A 240 11.93 5.55 -10.98
CA ARG A 240 12.27 6.41 -9.83
C ARG A 240 11.94 5.73 -8.50
N PRO A 241 12.41 6.23 -7.35
CA PRO A 241 12.02 5.71 -6.04
C PRO A 241 10.51 5.57 -5.88
N TYR A 242 10.04 4.35 -5.57
CA TYR A 242 8.61 4.02 -5.41
C TYR A 242 7.74 4.38 -6.61
N GLU A 243 8.29 4.43 -7.81
CA GLU A 243 7.51 4.67 -9.03
C GLU A 243 6.60 3.50 -9.34
N ALA A 244 5.38 3.83 -9.77
CA ALA A 244 4.39 2.86 -10.20
C ALA A 244 3.52 3.40 -11.34
N MET A 245 3.15 2.50 -12.24
CA MET A 245 2.29 2.83 -13.38
C MET A 245 1.43 1.66 -13.83
N MET A 246 0.34 1.97 -14.50
CA MET A 246 -0.48 1.04 -15.29
C MET A 246 -0.46 1.47 -16.75
N LEU A 247 -0.03 0.57 -17.62
CA LEU A 247 0.01 0.75 -19.07
C LEU A 247 -1.00 -0.18 -19.72
N TYR A 248 -1.76 0.33 -20.70
CA TYR A 248 -2.86 -0.39 -21.31
C TYR A 248 -2.86 -0.20 -22.83
N TYR A 249 -3.17 -1.29 -23.56
CA TYR A 249 -3.49 -1.22 -24.99
C TYR A 249 -4.54 -2.28 -25.36
N GLU A 250 -5.20 -2.05 -26.49
CA GLU A 250 -6.09 -2.98 -27.18
C GLU A 250 -5.51 -3.31 -28.56
N ASP A 251 -5.72 -4.58 -29.02
CA ASP A 251 -5.32 -5.04 -30.36
C ASP A 251 -6.23 -4.51 -31.47
#